data_733a9b92287f44809c26d946cc71cc04
#
_entry.id   733a9b92287f44809c26d946cc71cc04
#
_cell.length_a   1.000
_cell.length_b   1.000
_cell.length_c   1.000
_cell.angle_alpha   90.00
_cell.angle_beta   90.00
_cell.angle_gamma   90.00
#
_symmetry.space_group_name_H-M   'P 1'
#
loop_
_entity.id
_entity.type
_entity.pdbx_description
1 polymer ?
#
loop_
_entity_poly.entity_id
_entity_poly.type
_entity_poly.pdbx_seq_one_letter_code
_entity_poly.pdbx_strand_id
1 'polypeptide(L)'
;AAKAAGLPLVIDGTNASDDASDRPGMRALRELEVRSPLRECGLTKADVRRLSREAGLPTWDKPAYACLATRIPTGTPLRQDDLARVEQAEAALAALGLRDFRVRLRNGGALVQVTAAQQPFAQSSWQQIAAALEPLTGKAELDPQPRTPSD
;
A
#
# COMPACT_ATOMS: atom_id res chain seq x y z
N ALA A 1 22.31 0.62 7.55
CA ALA A 1 22.65 0.46 6.12
C ALA A 1 23.22 1.75 5.53
N ALA A 2 22.45 2.88 5.46
CA ALA A 2 22.89 4.12 4.82
C ALA A 2 24.20 4.69 5.39
N LYS A 3 24.31 4.82 6.71
CA LYS A 3 25.55 5.27 7.37
C LYS A 3 26.75 4.34 7.07
N ALA A 4 26.52 3.03 7.03
CA ALA A 4 27.57 2.06 6.69
C ALA A 4 27.98 2.11 5.21
N ALA A 5 27.11 2.63 4.33
CA ALA A 5 27.39 2.88 2.91
C ALA A 5 27.98 4.29 2.64
N GLY A 6 28.31 5.04 3.68
CA GLY A 6 28.86 6.40 3.55
C GLY A 6 27.86 7.45 3.09
N LEU A 7 26.55 7.18 3.18
CA LEU A 7 25.49 8.11 2.83
C LEU A 7 25.16 9.00 4.05
N PRO A 8 25.47 10.30 4.03
CA PRO A 8 25.31 11.17 5.19
C PRO A 8 23.87 11.58 5.44
N LEU A 9 23.00 11.49 4.43
CA LEU A 9 21.61 11.96 4.49
C LEU A 9 20.67 10.87 4.00
N VAL A 10 19.61 10.62 4.79
CA VAL A 10 18.47 9.79 4.40
C VAL A 10 17.25 10.71 4.30
N ILE A 11 16.50 10.59 3.20
CA ILE A 11 15.28 11.35 2.97
C ILE A 11 14.10 10.40 2.74
N ASP A 12 12.86 10.87 3.02
CA ASP A 12 11.63 10.17 2.72
C ASP A 12 10.63 11.05 1.94
N GLY A 13 9.50 10.47 1.55
CA GLY A 13 8.43 11.13 0.79
C GLY A 13 7.30 11.68 1.65
N THR A 14 7.47 11.79 2.97
CA THR A 14 6.45 12.35 3.86
C THR A 14 6.15 13.80 3.47
N ASN A 15 4.88 14.14 3.30
CA ASN A 15 4.40 15.47 2.89
C ASN A 15 3.61 16.17 4.01
N ALA A 16 3.19 17.41 3.80
CA ALA A 16 2.49 18.20 4.82
C ALA A 16 1.09 17.68 5.19
N SER A 17 0.46 16.90 4.31
CA SER A 17 -0.85 16.27 4.57
C SER A 17 -0.76 14.99 5.40
N ASP A 18 0.44 14.43 5.60
CA ASP A 18 0.61 13.22 6.41
C ASP A 18 0.48 13.54 7.90
N ASP A 19 -0.45 12.90 8.59
CA ASP A 19 -0.61 13.07 10.04
C ASP A 19 0.59 12.49 10.78
N ALA A 20 1.23 13.34 11.59
CA ALA A 20 2.40 12.96 12.38
C ALA A 20 2.05 12.18 13.66
N SER A 21 0.79 12.28 14.13
CA SER A 21 0.38 11.72 15.43
C SER A 21 0.09 10.21 15.37
N ASP A 22 -0.31 9.69 14.21
CA ASP A 22 -0.91 8.34 14.08
C ASP A 22 -0.01 7.29 13.41
N ARG A 23 1.28 7.59 13.16
CA ARG A 23 2.17 6.64 12.48
C ARG A 23 3.33 6.18 13.39
N PRO A 24 3.38 4.89 13.79
CA PRO A 24 4.53 4.33 14.52
C PRO A 24 5.88 4.60 13.84
N GLY A 25 5.89 4.70 12.49
CA GLY A 25 7.07 5.03 11.71
C GLY A 25 7.62 6.44 11.93
N MET A 26 6.81 7.42 12.33
CA MET A 26 7.26 8.79 12.57
C MET A 26 8.28 8.91 13.72
N ARG A 27 8.17 8.03 14.71
CA ARG A 27 9.17 7.96 15.77
C ARG A 27 10.51 7.47 15.22
N ALA A 28 10.50 6.42 14.41
CA ALA A 28 11.70 5.88 13.78
C ALA A 28 12.37 6.90 12.86
N LEU A 29 11.60 7.68 12.09
CA LEU A 29 12.16 8.75 11.25
C LEU A 29 12.93 9.78 12.06
N ARG A 30 12.39 10.19 13.22
CA ARG A 30 13.06 11.14 14.13
C ARG A 30 14.32 10.55 14.75
N GLU A 31 14.25 9.31 15.27
CA GLU A 31 15.38 8.62 15.90
C GLU A 31 16.53 8.37 14.90
N LEU A 32 16.21 8.18 13.62
CA LEU A 32 17.19 7.94 12.56
C LEU A 32 17.60 9.22 11.80
N GLU A 33 17.11 10.38 12.23
CA GLU A 33 17.39 11.69 11.62
C GLU A 33 17.06 11.74 10.11
N VAL A 34 15.96 11.05 9.72
CA VAL A 34 15.46 11.07 8.34
C VAL A 34 14.80 12.42 8.06
N ARG A 35 15.22 13.09 6.98
CA ARG A 35 14.64 14.35 6.52
C ARG A 35 13.43 14.10 5.63
N SER A 36 12.40 14.94 5.74
CA SER A 36 11.19 14.91 4.92
C SER A 36 11.06 16.20 4.10
N PRO A 37 11.81 16.35 2.99
CA PRO A 37 11.90 17.63 2.27
C PRO A 37 10.56 18.17 1.82
N LEU A 38 9.63 17.31 1.37
CA LEU A 38 8.30 17.76 0.96
C LEU A 38 7.53 18.40 2.12
N ARG A 39 7.61 17.78 3.29
CA ARG A 39 6.99 18.31 4.51
C ARG A 39 7.66 19.58 5.00
N GLU A 40 8.99 19.62 4.98
CA GLU A 40 9.77 20.78 5.38
C GLU A 40 9.49 22.00 4.51
N CYS A 41 9.21 21.78 3.21
CA CYS A 41 8.76 22.81 2.27
C CYS A 41 7.24 23.11 2.34
N GLY A 42 6.50 22.49 3.25
CA GLY A 42 5.05 22.68 3.40
C GLY A 42 4.21 22.13 2.24
N LEU A 43 4.78 21.26 1.39
CA LEU A 43 4.07 20.71 0.24
C LEU A 43 3.04 19.68 0.69
N THR A 44 1.79 19.92 0.30
CA THR A 44 0.68 18.99 0.50
C THR A 44 0.69 17.88 -0.55
N LYS A 45 -0.08 16.82 -0.33
CA LYS A 45 -0.28 15.75 -1.32
C LYS A 45 -0.83 16.29 -2.65
N ALA A 46 -1.73 17.29 -2.60
CA ALA A 46 -2.25 17.95 -3.79
C ALA A 46 -1.15 18.70 -4.56
N ASP A 47 -0.27 19.40 -3.83
CA ASP A 47 0.88 20.10 -4.45
C ASP A 47 1.85 19.11 -5.10
N VAL A 48 2.15 18.01 -4.41
CA VAL A 48 3.03 16.97 -4.95
C VAL A 48 2.45 16.39 -6.25
N ARG A 49 1.13 16.10 -6.29
CA ARG A 49 0.47 15.61 -7.51
C ARG A 49 0.51 16.63 -8.64
N ARG A 50 0.20 17.91 -8.33
CA ARG A 50 0.26 19.00 -9.30
C ARG A 50 1.67 19.15 -9.88
N LEU A 51 2.68 19.25 -9.04
CA LEU A 51 4.08 19.37 -9.46
C LEU A 51 4.57 18.15 -10.27
N SER A 52 4.16 16.95 -9.87
CA SER A 52 4.46 15.71 -10.60
C SER A 52 3.85 15.72 -12.00
N ARG A 53 2.61 16.22 -12.14
CA ARG A 53 1.95 16.38 -13.44
C ARG A 53 2.65 17.41 -14.31
N GLU A 54 3.00 18.57 -13.76
CA GLU A 54 3.75 19.63 -14.44
C GLU A 54 5.12 19.14 -14.91
N ALA A 55 5.77 18.28 -14.12
CA ALA A 55 7.04 17.64 -14.47
C ALA A 55 6.89 16.45 -15.42
N GLY A 56 5.69 16.11 -15.88
CA GLY A 56 5.43 14.99 -16.79
C GLY A 56 5.66 13.60 -16.18
N LEU A 57 5.65 13.46 -14.85
CA LEU A 57 5.83 12.17 -14.20
C LEU A 57 4.57 11.28 -14.40
N PRO A 58 4.70 10.03 -14.89
CA PRO A 58 3.55 9.18 -15.19
C PRO A 58 2.83 8.67 -13.93
N THR A 59 3.35 8.98 -12.75
CA THR A 59 2.81 8.54 -11.46
C THR A 59 1.97 9.59 -10.76
N TRP A 60 1.73 10.75 -11.37
CA TRP A 60 1.04 11.89 -10.76
C TRP A 60 -0.40 11.58 -10.29
N ASP A 61 -1.11 10.71 -11.02
CA ASP A 61 -2.49 10.27 -10.73
C ASP A 61 -2.58 8.90 -10.06
N LYS A 62 -1.42 8.28 -9.80
CA LYS A 62 -1.38 6.94 -9.21
C LYS A 62 -2.03 6.94 -7.81
N PRO A 63 -2.98 6.02 -7.54
CA PRO A 63 -3.52 5.86 -6.19
C PRO A 63 -2.43 5.60 -5.16
N ALA A 64 -2.64 6.05 -3.93
CA ALA A 64 -1.69 5.77 -2.85
C ALA A 64 -1.60 4.25 -2.63
N TYR A 65 -0.43 3.70 -2.89
CA TYR A 65 -0.15 2.28 -2.70
C TYR A 65 0.71 2.11 -1.44
N ALA A 66 0.07 1.69 -0.36
CA ALA A 66 0.78 1.43 0.88
C ALA A 66 1.73 0.23 0.72
N CYS A 67 2.81 0.21 1.51
CA CYS A 67 3.79 -0.89 1.53
C CYS A 67 3.11 -2.25 1.70
N LEU A 68 3.56 -3.27 0.96
CA LEU A 68 3.05 -4.66 1.04
C LEU A 68 3.11 -5.22 2.46
N ALA A 69 4.06 -4.77 3.28
CA ALA A 69 4.15 -5.15 4.68
C ALA A 69 2.85 -4.87 5.48
N THR A 70 2.04 -3.88 5.04
CA THR A 70 0.74 -3.58 5.67
C THR A 70 -0.34 -4.63 5.38
N ARG A 71 -0.08 -5.59 4.51
CA ARG A 71 -0.95 -6.74 4.20
C ARG A 71 -0.72 -7.90 5.15
N ILE A 72 0.38 -7.88 5.88
CA ILE A 72 0.72 -8.88 6.89
C ILE A 72 0.14 -8.46 8.23
N PRO A 73 -0.45 -9.37 9.03
CA PRO A 73 -1.01 -9.03 10.33
C PRO A 73 0.03 -8.40 11.27
N THR A 74 -0.38 -7.38 12.00
CA THR A 74 0.48 -6.75 13.02
C THR A 74 0.96 -7.78 14.02
N GLY A 75 2.24 -7.72 14.39
CA GLY A 75 2.87 -8.68 15.30
C GLY A 75 3.37 -9.97 14.63
N THR A 76 3.11 -10.16 13.33
CA THR A 76 3.65 -11.29 12.57
C THR A 76 5.00 -10.89 11.96
N PRO A 77 6.04 -11.74 12.06
CA PRO A 77 7.32 -11.50 11.39
C PRO A 77 7.14 -11.35 9.88
N LEU A 78 7.77 -10.33 9.30
CA LEU A 78 7.76 -10.12 7.84
C LEU A 78 8.68 -11.15 7.16
N ARG A 79 8.11 -12.04 6.36
CA ARG A 79 8.84 -13.03 5.56
C ARG A 79 8.80 -12.61 4.09
N GLN A 80 9.88 -12.81 3.39
CA GLN A 80 9.97 -12.48 1.97
C GLN A 80 8.94 -13.27 1.15
N ASP A 81 8.72 -14.55 1.48
CA ASP A 81 7.73 -15.40 0.80
C ASP A 81 6.30 -14.85 0.96
N ASP A 82 5.94 -14.33 2.14
CA ASP A 82 4.62 -13.76 2.37
C ASP A 82 4.42 -12.46 1.58
N LEU A 83 5.47 -11.64 1.48
CA LEU A 83 5.43 -10.42 0.65
C LEU A 83 5.30 -10.75 -0.84
N ALA A 84 6.04 -11.77 -1.33
CA ALA A 84 5.94 -12.23 -2.71
C ALA A 84 4.55 -12.81 -3.02
N ARG A 85 3.96 -13.57 -2.09
CA ARG A 85 2.59 -14.10 -2.23
C ARG A 85 1.56 -12.99 -2.34
N VAL A 86 1.66 -11.96 -1.50
CA VAL A 86 0.76 -10.78 -1.56
C VAL A 86 0.94 -10.05 -2.88
N GLU A 87 2.17 -9.82 -3.33
CA GLU A 87 2.46 -9.15 -4.59
C GLU A 87 1.83 -9.88 -5.78
N GLN A 88 2.03 -11.20 -5.86
CA GLN A 88 1.43 -12.03 -6.91
C GLN A 88 -0.10 -12.03 -6.85
N ALA A 89 -0.66 -12.10 -5.65
CA ALA A 89 -2.10 -12.05 -5.44
C ALA A 89 -2.69 -10.69 -5.88
N GLU A 90 -2.07 -9.58 -5.49
CA GLU A 90 -2.51 -8.25 -5.91
C GLU A 90 -2.33 -8.05 -7.44
N ALA A 91 -1.27 -8.58 -8.05
CA ALA A 91 -1.07 -8.57 -9.50
C ALA A 91 -2.16 -9.36 -10.24
N ALA A 92 -2.54 -10.55 -9.73
CA ALA A 92 -3.62 -11.36 -10.31
C ALA A 92 -4.95 -10.62 -10.28
N LEU A 93 -5.29 -9.95 -9.16
CA LEU A 93 -6.52 -9.18 -9.06
C LEU A 93 -6.52 -7.92 -9.94
N ALA A 94 -5.37 -7.27 -10.09
CA ALA A 94 -5.23 -6.14 -11.01
C ALA A 94 -5.47 -6.57 -12.46
N ALA A 95 -4.98 -7.76 -12.85
CA ALA A 95 -5.21 -8.34 -14.18
C ALA A 95 -6.71 -8.66 -14.43
N LEU A 96 -7.49 -8.96 -13.39
CA LEU A 96 -8.95 -9.13 -13.46
C LEU A 96 -9.72 -7.81 -13.50
N GLY A 97 -9.03 -6.66 -13.48
CA GLY A 97 -9.65 -5.34 -13.59
C GLY A 97 -9.97 -4.64 -12.28
N LEU A 98 -9.60 -5.21 -11.13
CA LEU A 98 -9.73 -4.50 -9.86
C LEU A 98 -8.72 -3.35 -9.76
N ARG A 99 -9.14 -2.28 -9.09
CA ARG A 99 -8.31 -1.10 -8.80
C ARG A 99 -8.56 -0.66 -7.36
N ASP A 100 -7.53 -0.07 -6.71
CA ASP A 100 -7.61 0.40 -5.33
C ASP A 100 -8.20 -0.66 -4.36
N PHE A 101 -7.58 -1.80 -4.35
CA PHE A 101 -7.91 -2.94 -3.49
C PHE A 101 -6.70 -3.34 -2.63
N ARG A 102 -6.90 -4.29 -1.71
CA ARG A 102 -5.82 -4.89 -0.90
C ARG A 102 -6.10 -6.35 -0.64
N VAL A 103 -5.04 -7.16 -0.71
CA VAL A 103 -5.09 -8.57 -0.32
C VAL A 103 -4.33 -8.73 0.99
N ARG A 104 -5.04 -8.90 2.11
CA ARG A 104 -4.43 -9.09 3.43
C ARG A 104 -4.32 -10.58 3.76
N LEU A 105 -3.11 -11.02 4.07
CA LEU A 105 -2.94 -12.39 4.58
C LEU A 105 -3.56 -12.53 5.96
N ARG A 106 -4.18 -13.68 6.18
CA ARG A 106 -4.73 -14.14 7.45
C ARG A 106 -4.37 -15.62 7.64
N ASN A 107 -4.64 -16.17 8.83
CA ASN A 107 -4.35 -17.57 9.16
C ASN A 107 -4.92 -18.53 8.11
N GLY A 108 -4.03 -19.05 7.25
CA GLY A 108 -4.38 -20.03 6.22
C GLY A 108 -5.12 -19.48 4.99
N GLY A 109 -5.19 -18.14 4.81
CA GLY A 109 -5.91 -17.56 3.66
C GLY A 109 -5.66 -16.08 3.46
N ALA A 110 -6.55 -15.44 2.71
CA ALA A 110 -6.50 -14.02 2.43
C ALA A 110 -7.87 -13.33 2.53
N LEU A 111 -7.87 -12.08 2.97
CA LEU A 111 -9.02 -11.18 2.94
C LEU A 111 -8.82 -10.17 1.83
N VAL A 112 -9.75 -10.13 0.88
CA VAL A 112 -9.78 -9.15 -0.21
C VAL A 112 -10.62 -7.94 0.22
N GLN A 113 -9.99 -6.78 0.24
CA GLN A 113 -10.63 -5.51 0.57
C GLN A 113 -10.71 -4.63 -0.66
N VAL A 114 -11.92 -4.23 -1.04
CA VAL A 114 -12.20 -3.34 -2.18
C VAL A 114 -12.94 -2.09 -1.73
N THR A 115 -12.93 -1.05 -2.55
CA THR A 115 -13.74 0.15 -2.31
C THR A 115 -15.23 -0.13 -2.53
N ALA A 116 -16.12 0.71 -1.99
CA ALA A 116 -17.56 0.59 -2.18
C ALA A 116 -17.96 0.55 -3.67
N ALA A 117 -17.27 1.32 -4.52
CA ALA A 117 -17.52 1.35 -5.96
C ALA A 117 -17.20 0.01 -6.65
N GLN A 118 -16.28 -0.77 -6.12
CA GLN A 118 -15.87 -2.07 -6.69
C GLN A 118 -16.52 -3.29 -6.03
N GLN A 119 -17.25 -3.09 -4.93
CA GLN A 119 -17.90 -4.18 -4.21
C GLN A 119 -18.85 -4.99 -5.10
N PRO A 120 -19.73 -4.39 -5.95
CA PRO A 120 -20.61 -5.17 -6.83
C PRO A 120 -19.84 -6.01 -7.85
N PHE A 121 -18.75 -5.44 -8.42
CA PHE A 121 -17.90 -6.18 -9.36
C PHE A 121 -17.20 -7.35 -8.66
N ALA A 122 -16.62 -7.12 -7.48
CA ALA A 122 -15.94 -8.16 -6.72
C ALA A 122 -16.90 -9.29 -6.33
N GLN A 123 -18.16 -8.99 -5.97
CA GLN A 123 -19.17 -9.98 -5.65
C GLN A 123 -19.57 -10.80 -6.89
N SER A 124 -19.87 -10.14 -8.01
CA SER A 124 -20.29 -10.83 -9.24
C SER A 124 -19.17 -11.69 -9.85
N SER A 125 -17.91 -11.27 -9.69
CA SER A 125 -16.73 -11.97 -10.20
C SER A 125 -16.04 -12.84 -9.15
N TRP A 126 -16.66 -13.05 -7.99
CA TRP A 126 -16.00 -13.68 -6.84
C TRP A 126 -15.41 -15.06 -7.14
N GLN A 127 -16.11 -15.88 -7.93
CA GLN A 127 -15.62 -17.21 -8.30
C GLN A 127 -14.26 -17.13 -9.04
N GLN A 128 -14.09 -16.16 -9.95
CA GLN A 128 -12.84 -15.96 -10.68
C GLN A 128 -11.74 -15.40 -9.75
N ILE A 129 -12.11 -14.47 -8.88
CA ILE A 129 -11.21 -13.88 -7.89
C ILE A 129 -10.67 -14.96 -6.94
N ALA A 130 -11.56 -15.78 -6.36
CA ALA A 130 -11.17 -16.85 -5.46
C ALA A 130 -10.27 -17.88 -6.16
N ALA A 131 -10.62 -18.31 -7.37
CA ALA A 131 -9.82 -19.26 -8.15
C ALA A 131 -8.41 -18.73 -8.46
N ALA A 132 -8.26 -17.42 -8.69
CA ALA A 132 -6.95 -16.79 -8.91
C ALA A 132 -6.11 -16.70 -7.64
N LEU A 133 -6.73 -16.56 -6.47
CA LEU A 133 -6.05 -16.34 -5.19
C LEU A 133 -5.72 -17.63 -4.44
N GLU A 134 -6.60 -18.63 -4.50
CA GLU A 134 -6.44 -19.87 -3.71
C GLU A 134 -5.09 -20.58 -3.90
N PRO A 135 -4.51 -20.68 -5.11
CA PRO A 135 -3.20 -21.26 -5.28
C PRO A 135 -2.06 -20.47 -4.62
N LEU A 136 -2.26 -19.16 -4.44
CA LEU A 136 -1.26 -18.24 -3.91
C LEU A 136 -1.37 -18.04 -2.40
N THR A 137 -2.59 -17.93 -1.90
CA THR A 137 -2.84 -17.50 -0.52
C THR A 137 -3.64 -18.50 0.32
N GLY A 138 -4.13 -19.59 -0.28
CA GLY A 138 -5.13 -20.43 0.33
C GLY A 138 -6.53 -19.82 0.23
N LYS A 139 -7.45 -20.19 1.10
CA LYS A 139 -8.85 -19.74 1.07
C LYS A 139 -8.93 -18.21 1.04
N ALA A 140 -9.62 -17.68 0.03
CA ALA A 140 -9.87 -16.26 -0.09
C ALA A 140 -11.29 -15.90 0.39
N GLU A 141 -11.41 -14.73 1.02
CA GLU A 141 -12.70 -14.19 1.47
C GLU A 141 -12.79 -12.71 1.06
N LEU A 142 -13.98 -12.29 0.65
CA LEU A 142 -14.24 -10.87 0.38
C LEU A 142 -14.64 -10.18 1.68
N ASP A 143 -14.01 -9.06 1.99
CA ASP A 143 -14.40 -8.25 3.14
C ASP A 143 -15.80 -7.66 2.89
N PRO A 144 -16.80 -7.94 3.75
CA PRO A 144 -18.12 -7.38 3.60
C PRO A 144 -18.15 -5.86 3.80
N GLN A 145 -17.14 -5.31 4.49
CA GLN A 145 -17.02 -3.86 4.71
C GLN A 145 -16.11 -3.26 3.65
N PRO A 146 -16.63 -2.34 2.81
CA PRO A 146 -15.81 -1.62 1.85
C PRO A 146 -14.72 -0.81 2.55
N ARG A 147 -13.52 -0.84 2.00
CA ARG A 147 -12.46 0.05 2.48
C ARG A 147 -12.66 1.48 1.99
N THR A 148 -12.15 2.43 2.76
CA THR A 148 -12.05 3.81 2.30
C THR A 148 -11.09 3.88 1.10
N PRO A 149 -11.42 4.62 0.02
CA PRO A 149 -10.50 4.84 -1.08
C PRO A 149 -9.15 5.38 -0.61
N SER A 150 -8.10 5.04 -1.34
CA SER A 150 -6.78 5.65 -1.12
C SER A 150 -6.75 7.00 -1.81
N ASP A 151 -6.70 8.07 -1.03
CA ASP A 151 -6.55 9.44 -1.55
C ASP A 151 -5.22 9.65 -2.26
#